data_a6bdae7666fd86442bbc1bfd571bc778
#
_entry.id   a6bdae7666fd86442bbc1bfd571bc778
#
_cell.length_a   1.000
_cell.length_b   1.000
_cell.length_c   1.000
_cell.angle_alpha   90.00
_cell.angle_beta   90.00
_cell.angle_gamma   90.00
#
_symmetry.space_group_name_H-M   'P 1'
#
loop_
_entity.id
_entity.type
_entity.pdbx_description
1 polymer ?
#
loop_
_entity_poly.entity_id
_entity_poly.type
_entity_poly.pdbx_seq_one_letter_code
_entity_poly.pdbx_strand_id
1 'polypeptide(L)'
;SAASDVYKRQIAMIAGIGPGIGEGNAVAKACEAIGRQPEAKGAVTSTMIMGCAIAETTGIYALVIAILLIFVAPARFVDVLKAAIGQ
;
A
#
# COMPACT_ATOMS: atom_id res chain seq x y z
N SER A 1 -16.92 -8.62 14.11
CA SER A 1 -16.13 -9.31 15.14
C SER A 1 -14.65 -8.99 15.00
N ALA A 2 -13.90 -9.27 16.02
CA ALA A 2 -12.45 -9.08 16.00
C ALA A 2 -11.78 -9.94 14.93
N ALA A 3 -12.23 -11.18 14.76
CA ALA A 3 -11.71 -12.08 13.72
C ALA A 3 -12.01 -11.54 12.32
N SER A 4 -13.21 -11.02 12.12
CA SER A 4 -13.61 -10.39 10.85
C SER A 4 -12.71 -9.18 10.54
N ASP A 5 -12.43 -8.34 11.52
CA ASP A 5 -11.59 -7.16 11.35
C ASP A 5 -10.14 -7.55 11.03
N VAL A 6 -9.63 -8.61 11.66
CA VAL A 6 -8.27 -9.09 11.40
C VAL A 6 -8.13 -9.53 9.94
N TYR A 7 -9.03 -10.37 9.43
CA TYR A 7 -8.86 -10.82 8.05
C TYR A 7 -9.12 -9.70 7.03
N LYS A 8 -9.99 -8.74 7.34
CA LYS A 8 -10.24 -7.60 6.44
C LYS A 8 -9.01 -6.73 6.27
N ARG A 9 -8.31 -6.42 7.37
CA ARG A 9 -7.08 -5.62 7.27
C ARG A 9 -5.95 -6.38 6.58
N GLN A 10 -5.90 -7.70 6.76
CA GLN A 10 -4.93 -8.54 6.05
C GLN A 10 -5.20 -8.54 4.55
N ILE A 11 -6.45 -8.66 4.14
CA ILE A 11 -6.85 -8.57 2.73
C ILE A 11 -6.50 -7.21 2.16
N ALA A 12 -6.73 -6.13 2.91
CA ALA A 12 -6.37 -4.79 2.46
C ALA A 12 -4.88 -4.67 2.15
N MET A 13 -4.02 -5.31 2.95
CA MET A 13 -2.57 -5.27 2.73
C MET A 13 -2.10 -6.13 1.54
N ILE A 14 -2.92 -7.06 1.06
CA ILE A 14 -2.61 -7.82 -0.15
C ILE A 14 -2.45 -6.89 -1.36
N ALA A 15 -3.12 -5.75 -1.36
CA ALA A 15 -2.97 -4.77 -2.42
C ALA A 15 -1.52 -4.26 -2.59
N GLY A 16 -0.68 -4.40 -1.57
CA GLY A 16 0.75 -4.06 -1.66
C GLY A 16 1.57 -5.02 -2.51
N ILE A 17 1.06 -6.22 -2.82
CA ILE A 17 1.78 -7.20 -3.63
C ILE A 17 1.98 -6.67 -5.05
N GLY A 18 0.96 -6.08 -5.66
CA GLY A 18 1.06 -5.53 -7.02
C GLY A 18 2.14 -4.47 -7.17
N PRO A 19 2.05 -3.36 -6.43
CA PRO A 19 3.09 -2.33 -6.44
C PRO A 19 4.47 -2.87 -6.07
N GLY A 20 4.56 -3.77 -5.09
CA GLY A 20 5.84 -4.36 -4.67
C GLY A 20 6.53 -5.11 -5.80
N ILE A 21 5.79 -5.95 -6.52
CA ILE A 21 6.34 -6.69 -7.67
C ILE A 21 6.68 -5.74 -8.81
N GLY A 22 5.78 -4.80 -9.13
CA GLY A 22 5.99 -3.84 -10.21
C GLY A 22 7.19 -2.95 -9.96
N GLU A 23 7.33 -2.42 -8.76
CA GLU A 23 8.47 -1.58 -8.38
C GLU A 23 9.77 -2.36 -8.37
N GLY A 24 9.75 -3.61 -7.87
CA GLY A 24 10.92 -4.48 -7.93
C GLY A 24 11.38 -4.73 -9.35
N ASN A 25 10.46 -5.01 -10.27
CA ASN A 25 10.77 -5.17 -11.68
C ASN A 25 11.30 -3.88 -12.30
N ALA A 26 10.73 -2.72 -11.95
CA ALA A 26 11.19 -1.43 -12.42
C ALA A 26 12.62 -1.14 -11.99
N VAL A 27 12.96 -1.44 -10.74
CA VAL A 27 14.33 -1.26 -10.23
C VAL A 27 15.29 -2.18 -10.97
N ALA A 28 14.94 -3.44 -11.19
CA ALA A 28 15.78 -4.39 -11.93
C ALA A 28 16.03 -3.89 -13.35
N LYS A 29 14.99 -3.40 -14.04
CA LYS A 29 15.13 -2.87 -15.39
C LYS A 29 15.93 -1.58 -15.43
N ALA A 30 15.77 -0.72 -14.43
CA ALA A 30 16.56 0.51 -14.32
C ALA A 30 18.05 0.19 -14.12
N CYS A 31 18.38 -0.79 -13.27
CA CYS A 31 19.75 -1.22 -13.08
C CYS A 31 20.36 -1.78 -14.36
N GLU A 32 19.59 -2.57 -15.11
CA GLU A 32 20.02 -3.10 -16.39
C GLU A 32 20.29 -1.99 -17.40
N ALA A 33 19.38 -1.00 -17.49
CA ALA A 33 19.54 0.12 -18.40
C ALA A 33 20.77 0.97 -18.07
N ILE A 34 21.01 1.23 -16.80
CA ILE A 34 22.18 1.98 -16.35
C ILE A 34 23.46 1.20 -16.65
N GLY A 35 23.44 -0.12 -16.49
CA GLY A 35 24.57 -0.98 -16.85
C GLY A 35 24.91 -0.92 -18.32
N ARG A 36 23.92 -0.78 -19.21
CA ARG A 36 24.12 -0.65 -20.65
C ARG A 36 24.52 0.75 -21.08
N GLN A 37 23.94 1.76 -20.43
CA GLN A 37 24.17 3.18 -20.76
C GLN A 37 24.41 3.96 -19.46
N PRO A 38 25.62 3.94 -18.91
CA PRO A 38 25.90 4.65 -17.67
C PRO A 38 25.64 6.16 -17.72
N GLU A 39 25.74 6.78 -18.89
CA GLU A 39 25.44 8.19 -19.06
C GLU A 39 23.96 8.53 -18.88
N ALA A 40 23.07 7.55 -18.98
CA ALA A 40 21.63 7.72 -18.78
C ALA A 40 21.20 7.58 -17.31
N LYS A 41 22.13 7.37 -16.37
CA LYS A 41 21.84 7.11 -14.96
C LYS A 41 20.88 8.14 -14.36
N GLY A 42 21.11 9.42 -14.60
CA GLY A 42 20.27 10.49 -14.04
C GLY A 42 18.82 10.41 -14.55
N ALA A 43 18.65 10.28 -15.87
CA ALA A 43 17.32 10.20 -16.47
C ALA A 43 16.58 8.95 -16.06
N VAL A 44 17.24 7.80 -16.06
CA VAL A 44 16.64 6.52 -15.65
C VAL A 44 16.23 6.55 -14.20
N THR A 45 17.08 7.04 -13.30
CA THR A 45 16.79 7.12 -11.87
C THR A 45 15.62 8.04 -11.60
N SER A 46 15.57 9.21 -12.22
CA SER A 46 14.47 10.17 -12.04
C SER A 46 13.13 9.59 -12.52
N THR A 47 13.12 8.98 -13.68
CA THR A 47 11.91 8.36 -14.24
C THR A 47 11.45 7.19 -13.39
N MET A 48 12.36 6.37 -12.91
CA MET A 48 12.06 5.24 -12.03
C MET A 48 11.43 5.71 -10.71
N ILE A 49 12.03 6.71 -10.06
CA ILE A 49 11.51 7.24 -8.80
C ILE A 49 10.10 7.80 -8.99
N MET A 50 9.88 8.56 -10.05
CA MET A 50 8.56 9.12 -10.36
C MET A 50 7.52 8.02 -10.57
N GLY A 51 7.85 7.02 -11.38
CA GLY A 51 6.95 5.91 -11.65
C GLY A 51 6.65 5.08 -10.41
N CYS A 52 7.65 4.77 -9.61
CA CYS A 52 7.48 4.03 -8.36
C CYS A 52 6.66 4.82 -7.33
N ALA A 53 6.86 6.14 -7.26
CA ALA A 53 6.06 6.97 -6.35
C ALA A 53 4.58 6.95 -6.71
N ILE A 54 4.25 7.01 -8.01
CA ILE A 54 2.87 6.92 -8.48
C ILE A 54 2.30 5.52 -8.23
N ALA A 55 3.06 4.48 -8.52
CA ALA A 55 2.63 3.09 -8.32
C ALA A 55 2.38 2.78 -6.84
N GLU A 56 3.20 3.33 -5.93
CA GLU A 56 3.06 3.11 -4.51
C GLU A 56 1.79 3.71 -3.92
N THR A 57 1.17 4.66 -4.61
CA THR A 57 -0.07 5.29 -4.14
C THR A 57 -1.15 4.25 -3.81
N THR A 58 -1.28 3.19 -4.60
CA THR A 58 -2.27 2.13 -4.33
C THR A 58 -1.95 1.36 -3.06
N GLY A 59 -0.67 1.09 -2.79
CA GLY A 59 -0.22 0.43 -1.56
C GLY A 59 -0.46 1.30 -0.33
N ILE A 60 -0.22 2.60 -0.44
CA ILE A 60 -0.49 3.56 0.63
C ILE A 60 -2.00 3.64 0.89
N TYR A 61 -2.81 3.62 -0.15
CA TYR A 61 -4.27 3.60 -0.03
C TYR A 61 -4.74 2.41 0.80
N ALA A 62 -4.23 1.22 0.49
CA ALA A 62 -4.56 0.01 1.22
C ALA A 62 -4.06 0.07 2.66
N LEU A 63 -2.90 0.66 2.90
CA LEU A 63 -2.36 0.85 4.24
C LEU A 63 -3.28 1.75 5.08
N VAL A 64 -3.78 2.84 4.51
CA VAL A 64 -4.73 3.72 5.21
C VAL A 64 -5.99 2.96 5.59
N ILE A 65 -6.53 2.15 4.68
CA ILE A 65 -7.70 1.32 4.96
C ILE A 65 -7.40 0.33 6.09
N ALA A 66 -6.24 -0.31 6.06
CA ALA A 66 -5.83 -1.25 7.10
C ALA A 66 -5.73 -0.57 8.47
N ILE A 67 -5.16 0.62 8.52
CA ILE A 67 -5.06 1.40 9.76
C ILE A 67 -6.45 1.76 10.30
N LEU A 68 -7.36 2.17 9.43
CA LEU A 68 -8.74 2.47 9.84
C LEU A 68 -9.44 1.24 10.40
N LEU A 69 -9.22 0.06 9.82
CA LEU A 69 -9.79 -1.19 10.30
C LEU A 69 -9.19 -1.61 11.65
N ILE A 70 -7.94 -1.26 11.91
CA ILE A 70 -7.28 -1.59 13.17
C ILE A 70 -7.74 -0.67 14.32
N PHE A 71 -7.78 0.64 14.09
CA PHE A 71 -7.91 1.62 15.15
C PHE A 71 -9.27 2.33 15.21
N VAL A 72 -9.89 2.58 14.07
CA VAL A 72 -11.10 3.41 13.99
C VAL A 72 -12.38 2.58 13.93
N ALA A 73 -12.44 1.60 13.03
CA ALA A 73 -13.66 0.82 12.82
C ALA A 73 -14.12 0.08 14.09
N PRO A 74 -13.25 -0.56 14.89
CA PRO A 74 -13.69 -1.21 16.13
C PRO A 74 -14.31 -0.24 17.13
N ALA A 75 -13.74 0.95 17.28
CA ALA A 75 -14.28 1.97 18.20
C ALA A 75 -15.67 2.43 17.74
N ARG A 76 -15.83 2.70 16.44
CA ARG A 76 -17.12 3.10 15.88
C ARG A 76 -18.16 2.00 16.01
N PHE A 77 -17.76 0.75 15.80
CA PHE A 77 -18.67 -0.38 15.96
C PHE A 77 -19.20 -0.45 17.41
N VAL A 78 -18.33 -0.25 18.40
CA VAL A 78 -18.73 -0.24 19.81
C VAL A 78 -19.71 0.92 20.09
N ASP A 79 -19.45 2.11 19.52
CA ASP A 79 -20.34 3.26 19.68
C ASP A 79 -21.73 3.01 19.10
N VAL A 80 -21.79 2.43 17.89
CA VAL A 80 -23.05 2.06 17.24
C VAL A 80 -23.79 1.02 18.08
N LEU A 81 -23.09 0.03 18.61
CA LEU A 81 -23.67 -1.01 19.44
C LEU A 81 -24.26 -0.40 20.73
N LYS A 82 -23.54 0.50 21.39
CA LYS A 82 -24.02 1.18 22.57
C LYS A 82 -25.28 2.00 22.28
N ALA A 83 -25.30 2.72 21.18
CA ALA A 83 -26.48 3.48 20.77
C ALA A 83 -27.67 2.56 20.51
N ALA A 84 -27.47 1.39 19.90
CA ALA A 84 -28.51 0.43 19.62
C ALA A 84 -29.14 -0.18 20.88
N ILE A 85 -28.35 -0.35 21.96
CA ILE A 85 -28.85 -0.90 23.22
C ILE A 85 -29.23 0.17 24.25
N GLY A 86 -29.21 1.45 23.85
CA GLY A 86 -29.67 2.55 24.70
C GLY A 86 -28.70 3.04 25.77
N GLN A 87 -27.43 2.78 25.57
CA GLN A 87 -26.38 3.22 26.51
C GLN A 87 -25.57 4.41 26.01
#